data_81c3327f67f7ecca8b813e67d692a437
#
_entry.id   81c3327f67f7ecca8b813e67d692a437
#
_cell.length_a   1.000
_cell.length_b   1.000
_cell.length_c   1.000
_cell.angle_alpha   90.00
_cell.angle_beta   90.00
_cell.angle_gamma   90.00
#
_symmetry.space_group_name_H-M   'P 1'
#
loop_
_entity.id
_entity.type
_entity.pdbx_description
1 polymer ?
#
loop_
_entity_poly.entity_id
_entity_poly.type
_entity_poly.pdbx_seq_one_letter_code
_entity_poly.pdbx_strand_id
1 'polypeptide(L)'
;VLDGFKRSEIKTSGARIVTVTGGSGPPLLLMHGNPFTHLSWLKVAPTLARKFTVVATDLRGYGDSEKPPGGDDHSGYSFRAMAQDQVEVMAALGFPRFFAAGHDRGARVLHRMCLDHPAKVTRAAILDIVPQHYLYNNINMQWATFSWHWFFNIQPYDMPEHMMGADPDWFIEKKLAKTKQGLSFFDKDALAEYKRCFRNPATIHAICEDYRAAAGIDLQHDEKDMKAGRKIECPVLLLWGATGGVGRNHNPGPAEIWKAYASNIVGAQALPCGHYLSEEAPTETTAALREFFATAE
;
A
#
# COMPACT_ATOMS: atom_id res chain seq x y z
N VAL A 1 -17.10 -8.46 -3.92
CA VAL A 1 -16.27 -9.62 -4.35
C VAL A 1 -15.76 -9.30 -5.74
N LEU A 2 -14.49 -9.56 -6.00
CA LEU A 2 -13.91 -9.50 -7.35
C LEU A 2 -14.44 -10.67 -8.18
N ASP A 3 -15.26 -10.37 -9.20
CA ASP A 3 -15.84 -11.41 -10.06
C ASP A 3 -14.75 -12.24 -10.75
N GLY A 4 -14.91 -13.57 -10.70
CA GLY A 4 -13.93 -14.51 -11.25
C GLY A 4 -12.68 -14.74 -10.39
N PHE A 5 -12.61 -14.14 -9.18
CA PHE A 5 -11.54 -14.37 -8.24
C PHE A 5 -11.95 -15.32 -7.12
N LYS A 6 -11.05 -16.22 -6.76
CA LYS A 6 -11.22 -17.14 -5.63
C LYS A 6 -10.65 -16.51 -4.37
N ARG A 7 -11.48 -16.35 -3.33
CA ARG A 7 -11.04 -15.95 -1.99
C ARG A 7 -10.44 -17.13 -1.24
N SER A 8 -9.35 -16.91 -0.57
CA SER A 8 -8.69 -17.87 0.33
C SER A 8 -8.06 -17.15 1.53
N GLU A 9 -7.70 -17.92 2.53
CA GLU A 9 -6.99 -17.45 3.71
C GLU A 9 -5.70 -18.25 3.84
N ILE A 10 -4.58 -17.57 3.90
CA ILE A 10 -3.25 -18.19 3.96
C ILE A 10 -2.63 -17.84 5.30
N LYS A 11 -2.26 -18.86 6.06
CA LYS A 11 -1.55 -18.69 7.33
C LYS A 11 -0.07 -18.50 7.02
N THR A 12 0.44 -17.33 7.38
CA THR A 12 1.87 -17.02 7.36
C THR A 12 2.49 -17.22 8.74
N SER A 13 3.78 -17.00 8.87
CA SER A 13 4.47 -17.04 10.17
C SER A 13 3.99 -15.92 11.12
N GLY A 14 3.47 -14.81 10.57
CA GLY A 14 3.08 -13.64 11.35
C GLY A 14 1.58 -13.39 11.48
N ALA A 15 0.76 -13.84 10.51
CA ALA A 15 -0.67 -13.58 10.51
C ALA A 15 -1.42 -14.52 9.53
N ARG A 16 -2.74 -14.59 9.67
CA ARG A 16 -3.62 -15.16 8.65
C ARG A 16 -4.01 -14.05 7.68
N ILE A 17 -3.63 -14.21 6.41
CA ILE A 17 -3.82 -13.22 5.36
C ILE A 17 -4.95 -13.64 4.43
N VAL A 18 -5.93 -12.75 4.25
CA VAL A 18 -6.97 -12.89 3.24
C VAL A 18 -6.41 -12.54 1.87
N THR A 19 -6.67 -13.43 0.91
CA THR A 19 -6.24 -13.29 -0.49
C THR A 19 -7.39 -13.51 -1.44
N VAL A 20 -7.36 -12.84 -2.58
CA VAL A 20 -8.18 -13.16 -3.73
C VAL A 20 -7.27 -13.40 -4.94
N THR A 21 -7.50 -14.51 -5.65
CA THR A 21 -6.64 -14.92 -6.77
C THR A 21 -7.49 -15.16 -8.01
N GLY A 22 -7.09 -14.59 -9.15
CA GLY A 22 -7.79 -14.74 -10.41
C GLY A 22 -6.88 -14.58 -11.62
N GLY A 23 -7.36 -15.07 -12.78
CA GLY A 23 -6.59 -15.02 -14.02
C GLY A 23 -5.57 -16.14 -14.19
N SER A 24 -4.74 -16.01 -15.23
CA SER A 24 -3.65 -16.95 -15.56
C SER A 24 -2.52 -16.21 -16.25
N GLY A 25 -1.28 -16.69 -16.04
CA GLY A 25 -0.05 -16.08 -16.56
C GLY A 25 0.95 -15.78 -15.47
N PRO A 26 1.95 -14.89 -15.72
CA PRO A 26 2.93 -14.52 -14.70
C PRO A 26 2.28 -13.98 -13.42
N PRO A 27 2.78 -14.35 -12.22
CA PRO A 27 2.19 -13.94 -10.96
C PRO A 27 2.40 -12.45 -10.67
N LEU A 28 1.32 -11.76 -10.31
CA LEU A 28 1.28 -10.34 -9.97
C LEU A 28 0.59 -10.13 -8.62
N LEU A 29 1.34 -9.69 -7.62
CA LEU A 29 0.83 -9.31 -6.31
C LEU A 29 0.33 -7.85 -6.33
N LEU A 30 -0.87 -7.60 -5.80
CA LEU A 30 -1.45 -6.28 -5.62
C LEU A 30 -1.69 -6.01 -4.12
N MET A 31 -1.13 -4.91 -3.61
CA MET A 31 -1.23 -4.50 -2.20
C MET A 31 -1.89 -3.14 -2.07
N HIS A 32 -2.95 -3.06 -1.26
CA HIS A 32 -3.73 -1.85 -1.02
C HIS A 32 -3.08 -0.91 0.00
N GLY A 33 -3.67 0.28 0.15
CA GLY A 33 -3.32 1.27 1.19
C GLY A 33 -4.33 1.36 2.34
N ASN A 34 -4.15 2.34 3.20
CA ASN A 34 -5.01 2.62 4.34
C ASN A 34 -6.17 3.56 3.94
N PRO A 35 -7.42 3.26 4.28
CA PRO A 35 -7.96 2.18 5.12
C PRO A 35 -8.63 1.05 4.31
N PHE A 36 -8.07 0.71 3.18
CA PHE A 36 -8.69 -0.15 2.17
C PHE A 36 -8.55 -1.64 2.46
N THR A 37 -9.05 -2.44 1.53
CA THR A 37 -8.91 -3.89 1.41
C THR A 37 -8.47 -4.21 -0.03
N HIS A 38 -8.35 -5.49 -0.38
CA HIS A 38 -8.13 -5.94 -1.76
C HIS A 38 -9.14 -5.33 -2.76
N LEU A 39 -10.31 -4.85 -2.30
CA LEU A 39 -11.31 -4.23 -3.16
C LEU A 39 -10.87 -2.88 -3.74
N SER A 40 -9.82 -2.24 -3.23
CA SER A 40 -9.25 -1.05 -3.88
C SER A 40 -8.75 -1.32 -5.31
N TRP A 41 -8.58 -2.59 -5.66
CA TRP A 41 -8.19 -3.03 -6.99
C TRP A 41 -9.38 -3.49 -7.86
N LEU A 42 -10.63 -3.33 -7.38
CA LEU A 42 -11.86 -3.82 -8.03
C LEU A 42 -11.94 -3.41 -9.51
N LYS A 43 -11.59 -2.16 -9.82
CA LYS A 43 -11.66 -1.61 -11.19
C LYS A 43 -10.44 -1.95 -12.06
N VAL A 44 -9.37 -2.45 -11.48
CA VAL A 44 -8.06 -2.67 -12.13
C VAL A 44 -7.77 -4.16 -12.30
N ALA A 45 -7.94 -4.94 -11.22
CA ALA A 45 -7.55 -6.35 -11.17
C ALA A 45 -8.21 -7.24 -12.24
N PRO A 46 -9.51 -7.10 -12.61
CA PRO A 46 -10.13 -7.96 -13.63
C PRO A 46 -9.48 -7.81 -15.02
N THR A 47 -9.04 -6.61 -15.37
CA THR A 47 -8.35 -6.38 -16.65
C THR A 47 -6.93 -6.93 -16.63
N LEU A 48 -6.20 -6.81 -15.51
CA LEU A 48 -4.88 -7.40 -15.35
C LEU A 48 -4.94 -8.93 -15.35
N ALA A 49 -5.99 -9.53 -14.78
CA ALA A 49 -6.21 -10.98 -14.74
C ALA A 49 -6.37 -11.64 -16.12
N ARG A 50 -6.58 -10.86 -17.19
CA ARG A 50 -6.56 -11.37 -18.57
C ARG A 50 -5.15 -11.79 -19.05
N LYS A 51 -4.10 -11.38 -18.37
CA LYS A 51 -2.70 -11.59 -18.76
C LYS A 51 -1.83 -12.11 -17.61
N PHE A 52 -2.27 -11.97 -16.37
CA PHE A 52 -1.52 -12.31 -15.17
C PHE A 52 -2.34 -13.19 -14.24
N THR A 53 -1.66 -14.02 -13.46
CA THR A 53 -2.25 -14.57 -12.24
C THR A 53 -2.18 -13.49 -11.18
N VAL A 54 -3.28 -12.78 -10.99
CA VAL A 54 -3.38 -11.68 -10.02
C VAL A 54 -3.68 -12.24 -8.64
N VAL A 55 -2.89 -11.84 -7.66
CA VAL A 55 -3.10 -12.07 -6.23
C VAL A 55 -3.27 -10.72 -5.56
N ALA A 56 -4.45 -10.41 -5.02
CA ALA A 56 -4.66 -9.23 -4.20
C ALA A 56 -4.92 -9.64 -2.74
N THR A 57 -4.28 -8.95 -1.80
CA THR A 57 -4.32 -9.32 -0.38
C THR A 57 -4.92 -8.21 0.46
N ASP A 58 -5.52 -8.58 1.59
CA ASP A 58 -5.69 -7.65 2.71
C ASP A 58 -4.42 -7.72 3.56
N LEU A 59 -3.73 -6.61 3.75
CA LEU A 59 -2.55 -6.55 4.62
C LEU A 59 -2.93 -6.94 6.05
N ARG A 60 -1.96 -7.49 6.85
CA ARG A 60 -2.23 -7.71 8.29
C ARG A 60 -2.78 -6.43 8.92
N GLY A 61 -3.75 -6.56 9.79
CA GLY A 61 -4.41 -5.43 10.42
C GLY A 61 -5.58 -4.84 9.62
N TYR A 62 -5.67 -5.13 8.33
CA TYR A 62 -6.68 -4.58 7.42
C TYR A 62 -7.67 -5.65 6.97
N GLY A 63 -8.83 -5.20 6.48
CA GLY A 63 -9.85 -6.08 5.94
C GLY A 63 -10.24 -7.20 6.92
N ASP A 64 -10.34 -8.40 6.39
CA ASP A 64 -10.59 -9.63 7.16
C ASP A 64 -9.30 -10.39 7.52
N SER A 65 -8.12 -9.87 7.18
CA SER A 65 -6.84 -10.41 7.64
C SER A 65 -6.70 -10.29 9.16
N GLU A 66 -5.89 -11.15 9.73
CA GLU A 66 -5.66 -11.18 11.17
C GLU A 66 -5.03 -9.87 11.68
N LYS A 67 -5.32 -9.56 12.93
CA LYS A 67 -4.85 -8.38 13.64
C LYS A 67 -4.03 -8.79 14.85
N PRO A 68 -2.79 -9.32 14.62
CA PRO A 68 -1.93 -9.77 15.70
C PRO A 68 -1.48 -8.61 16.60
N PRO A 69 -0.99 -8.88 17.81
CA PRO A 69 -0.38 -7.86 18.66
C PRO A 69 0.80 -7.16 17.97
N GLY A 70 0.93 -5.84 18.18
CA GLY A 70 2.02 -5.04 17.62
C GLY A 70 3.38 -5.26 18.29
N GLY A 71 3.37 -5.63 19.58
CA GLY A 71 4.54 -5.63 20.43
C GLY A 71 4.86 -4.23 20.98
N ASP A 72 5.76 -4.16 21.95
CA ASP A 72 6.08 -2.90 22.64
C ASP A 72 6.75 -1.85 21.72
N ASP A 73 7.44 -2.32 20.67
CA ASP A 73 8.11 -1.50 19.67
C ASP A 73 7.32 -1.38 18.36
N HIS A 74 6.07 -1.88 18.34
CA HIS A 74 5.17 -1.95 17.19
C HIS A 74 5.70 -2.78 16.01
N SER A 75 6.79 -3.53 16.18
CA SER A 75 7.45 -4.30 15.10
C SER A 75 6.55 -5.33 14.43
N GLY A 76 5.51 -5.79 15.14
CA GLY A 76 4.46 -6.65 14.60
C GLY A 76 3.70 -6.04 13.41
N TYR A 77 3.71 -4.72 13.26
CA TYR A 77 3.10 -3.99 12.14
C TYR A 77 4.13 -3.26 11.27
N SER A 78 5.42 -3.55 11.43
CA SER A 78 6.44 -2.99 10.55
C SER A 78 6.25 -3.42 9.10
N PHE A 79 6.69 -2.60 8.17
CA PHE A 79 6.68 -2.97 6.74
C PHE A 79 7.47 -4.24 6.46
N ARG A 80 8.50 -4.51 7.28
CA ARG A 80 9.25 -5.77 7.22
C ARG A 80 8.38 -6.97 7.56
N ALA A 81 7.60 -6.90 8.64
CA ALA A 81 6.69 -7.97 9.03
C ALA A 81 5.57 -8.16 7.99
N MET A 82 5.02 -7.06 7.46
CA MET A 82 4.03 -7.12 6.38
C MET A 82 4.62 -7.67 5.08
N ALA A 83 5.85 -7.30 4.71
CA ALA A 83 6.53 -7.82 3.52
C ALA A 83 6.78 -9.33 3.63
N GLN A 84 7.16 -9.82 4.81
CA GLN A 84 7.32 -11.25 5.07
C GLN A 84 6.01 -12.02 4.85
N ASP A 85 4.87 -11.51 5.33
CA ASP A 85 3.57 -12.12 5.06
C ASP A 85 3.33 -12.28 3.55
N GLN A 86 3.58 -11.23 2.77
CA GLN A 86 3.29 -11.25 1.34
C GLN A 86 4.21 -12.24 0.59
N VAL A 87 5.47 -12.32 0.97
CA VAL A 87 6.41 -13.32 0.42
C VAL A 87 5.94 -14.74 0.74
N GLU A 88 5.49 -14.99 1.95
CA GLU A 88 4.96 -16.30 2.36
C GLU A 88 3.63 -16.64 1.68
N VAL A 89 2.74 -15.65 1.50
CA VAL A 89 1.50 -15.82 0.72
C VAL A 89 1.84 -16.25 -0.71
N MET A 90 2.75 -15.56 -1.39
CA MET A 90 3.11 -15.89 -2.76
C MET A 90 3.80 -17.24 -2.84
N ALA A 91 4.66 -17.59 -1.88
CA ALA A 91 5.28 -18.92 -1.81
C ALA A 91 4.26 -20.05 -1.60
N ALA A 92 3.27 -19.85 -0.70
CA ALA A 92 2.21 -20.82 -0.45
C ALA A 92 1.32 -21.06 -1.68
N LEU A 93 1.19 -20.05 -2.55
CA LEU A 93 0.48 -20.15 -3.83
C LEU A 93 1.35 -20.76 -4.95
N GLY A 94 2.61 -21.12 -4.68
CA GLY A 94 3.53 -21.68 -5.67
C GLY A 94 4.27 -20.67 -6.52
N PHE A 95 4.32 -19.39 -6.11
CA PHE A 95 4.98 -18.30 -6.82
C PHE A 95 6.27 -17.85 -6.11
N PRO A 96 7.41 -18.52 -6.33
CA PRO A 96 8.68 -18.16 -5.67
C PRO A 96 9.27 -16.83 -6.13
N ARG A 97 8.86 -16.34 -7.30
CA ARG A 97 9.20 -15.04 -7.88
C ARG A 97 7.97 -14.43 -8.53
N PHE A 98 7.78 -13.14 -8.42
CA PHE A 98 6.56 -12.47 -8.86
C PHE A 98 6.79 -10.99 -9.17
N PHE A 99 5.87 -10.40 -9.93
CA PHE A 99 5.70 -8.97 -10.06
C PHE A 99 4.88 -8.44 -8.89
N ALA A 100 5.07 -7.19 -8.51
CA ALA A 100 4.26 -6.59 -7.46
C ALA A 100 3.92 -5.13 -7.74
N ALA A 101 2.69 -4.74 -7.42
CA ALA A 101 2.26 -3.35 -7.35
C ALA A 101 1.70 -3.06 -5.95
N GLY A 102 2.05 -1.91 -5.41
CA GLY A 102 1.55 -1.44 -4.12
C GLY A 102 1.10 0.02 -4.20
N HIS A 103 0.02 0.33 -3.49
CA HIS A 103 -0.49 1.68 -3.33
C HIS A 103 -0.42 2.09 -1.86
N ASP A 104 -0.01 3.35 -1.57
CA ASP A 104 0.06 3.93 -0.22
C ASP A 104 0.82 3.00 0.76
N ARG A 105 0.18 2.46 1.82
CA ARG A 105 0.82 1.53 2.77
C ARG A 105 1.37 0.29 2.05
N GLY A 106 0.63 -0.28 1.10
CA GLY A 106 1.09 -1.41 0.30
C GLY A 106 2.33 -1.08 -0.55
N ALA A 107 2.48 0.15 -1.01
CA ALA A 107 3.69 0.59 -1.71
C ALA A 107 4.92 0.68 -0.77
N ARG A 108 4.72 1.03 0.51
CA ARG A 108 5.78 1.02 1.52
C ARG A 108 6.20 -0.40 1.88
N VAL A 109 5.22 -1.31 2.01
CA VAL A 109 5.48 -2.76 2.14
C VAL A 109 6.29 -3.26 0.95
N LEU A 110 5.93 -2.86 -0.28
CA LEU A 110 6.65 -3.24 -1.50
C LEU A 110 8.08 -2.71 -1.51
N HIS A 111 8.29 -1.44 -1.13
CA HIS A 111 9.65 -0.88 -0.99
C HIS A 111 10.50 -1.74 -0.05
N ARG A 112 10.01 -2.03 1.14
CA ARG A 112 10.68 -2.89 2.12
C ARG A 112 10.90 -4.31 1.59
N MET A 113 9.92 -4.88 0.91
CA MET A 113 10.01 -6.22 0.31
C MET A 113 11.11 -6.29 -0.75
N CYS A 114 11.25 -5.27 -1.60
CA CYS A 114 12.32 -5.21 -2.59
C CYS A 114 13.72 -5.15 -1.96
N LEU A 115 13.85 -4.52 -0.78
CA LEU A 115 15.13 -4.44 -0.05
C LEU A 115 15.44 -5.73 0.72
N ASP A 116 14.46 -6.32 1.39
CA ASP A 116 14.67 -7.50 2.23
C ASP A 116 14.63 -8.83 1.43
N HIS A 117 13.90 -8.85 0.30
CA HIS A 117 13.71 -10.04 -0.54
C HIS A 117 13.99 -9.76 -2.04
N PRO A 118 15.17 -9.23 -2.41
CA PRO A 118 15.44 -8.78 -3.78
C PRO A 118 15.33 -9.87 -4.83
N ALA A 119 15.55 -11.15 -4.45
CA ALA A 119 15.39 -12.29 -5.35
C ALA A 119 13.94 -12.69 -5.65
N LYS A 120 12.96 -12.14 -4.90
CA LYS A 120 11.55 -12.53 -5.01
C LYS A 120 10.76 -11.57 -5.92
N VAL A 121 10.97 -10.27 -5.78
CA VAL A 121 10.28 -9.25 -6.59
C VAL A 121 11.09 -8.97 -7.85
N THR A 122 10.53 -9.33 -8.99
CA THR A 122 11.24 -9.17 -10.28
C THR A 122 10.95 -7.85 -10.99
N ARG A 123 9.82 -7.21 -10.70
CA ARG A 123 9.43 -5.85 -11.11
C ARG A 123 8.50 -5.25 -10.07
N ALA A 124 8.66 -3.98 -9.77
CA ALA A 124 7.90 -3.27 -8.74
C ALA A 124 7.21 -2.02 -9.30
N ALA A 125 5.89 -1.91 -9.15
CA ALA A 125 5.15 -0.67 -9.41
C ALA A 125 4.75 -0.02 -8.08
N ILE A 126 5.23 1.19 -7.84
CA ILE A 126 5.05 1.97 -6.62
C ILE A 126 4.08 3.11 -6.90
N LEU A 127 2.91 3.09 -6.24
CA LEU A 127 1.81 4.02 -6.50
C LEU A 127 1.62 5.00 -5.35
N ASP A 128 1.71 6.28 -5.70
CA ASP A 128 1.41 7.48 -4.91
C ASP A 128 2.07 7.57 -3.54
N ILE A 129 3.34 7.28 -3.49
CA ILE A 129 4.20 7.57 -2.34
C ILE A 129 5.54 8.17 -2.76
N VAL A 130 6.18 8.88 -1.84
CA VAL A 130 7.63 9.06 -1.78
C VAL A 130 8.18 8.23 -0.61
N PRO A 131 9.48 7.90 -0.59
CA PRO A 131 10.06 7.07 0.47
C PRO A 131 9.77 7.64 1.86
N GLN A 132 9.46 6.78 2.83
CA GLN A 132 9.09 7.19 4.16
C GLN A 132 10.21 7.95 4.89
N HIS A 133 11.44 7.49 4.74
CA HIS A 133 12.62 8.17 5.26
C HIS A 133 12.70 9.62 4.76
N TYR A 134 12.45 9.84 3.45
CA TYR A 134 12.40 11.19 2.90
C TYR A 134 11.30 12.03 3.53
N LEU A 135 10.08 11.48 3.67
CA LEU A 135 8.92 12.20 4.22
C LEU A 135 9.18 12.70 5.63
N TYR A 136 9.60 11.82 6.53
CA TYR A 136 9.82 12.19 7.94
C TYR A 136 11.00 13.15 8.14
N ASN A 137 11.98 13.15 7.23
CA ASN A 137 13.11 14.09 7.28
C ASN A 137 12.83 15.43 6.57
N ASN A 138 11.66 15.58 5.88
CA ASN A 138 11.30 16.79 5.13
C ASN A 138 9.88 17.27 5.47
N ILE A 139 9.49 17.19 6.74
CA ILE A 139 8.18 17.66 7.20
C ILE A 139 8.10 19.19 7.07
N ASN A 140 7.02 19.66 6.46
CA ASN A 140 6.66 21.06 6.40
C ASN A 140 5.17 21.24 6.69
N MET A 141 4.75 22.50 6.92
CA MET A 141 3.37 22.83 7.28
C MET A 141 2.36 22.32 6.25
N GLN A 142 2.66 22.49 4.95
CA GLN A 142 1.75 22.08 3.88
C GLN A 142 1.53 20.56 3.90
N TRP A 143 2.61 19.77 4.01
CA TRP A 143 2.52 18.31 4.07
C TRP A 143 1.86 17.86 5.38
N ALA A 144 2.23 18.45 6.53
CA ALA A 144 1.64 18.10 7.83
C ALA A 144 0.14 18.37 7.86
N THR A 145 -0.33 19.48 7.25
CA THR A 145 -1.75 19.80 7.15
C THR A 145 -2.48 18.82 6.24
N PHE A 146 -1.91 18.46 5.08
CA PHE A 146 -2.52 17.52 4.16
C PHE A 146 -2.54 16.09 4.72
N SER A 147 -1.46 15.68 5.36
CA SER A 147 -1.24 14.33 5.90
C SER A 147 -1.39 14.28 7.43
N TRP A 148 -2.24 15.14 8.02
CA TRP A 148 -2.45 15.27 9.46
C TRP A 148 -2.63 13.94 10.19
N HIS A 149 -3.27 12.95 9.54
CA HIS A 149 -3.53 11.63 10.10
C HIS A 149 -2.25 10.82 10.40
N TRP A 150 -1.12 11.16 9.78
CA TRP A 150 0.16 10.53 10.10
C TRP A 150 0.58 10.85 11.53
N PHE A 151 0.41 12.12 11.94
CA PHE A 151 0.76 12.60 13.28
C PHE A 151 -0.31 12.27 14.32
N PHE A 152 -1.55 12.13 13.87
CA PHE A 152 -2.66 11.72 14.72
C PHE A 152 -2.58 10.23 15.07
N ASN A 153 -2.37 9.35 14.08
CA ASN A 153 -2.36 7.90 14.29
C ASN A 153 -1.18 7.41 15.12
N ILE A 154 -0.08 8.17 15.23
CA ILE A 154 1.08 7.81 16.04
C ILE A 154 0.96 8.23 17.51
N GLN A 155 -0.10 8.94 17.87
CA GLN A 155 -0.29 9.32 19.28
C GLN A 155 -0.42 8.06 20.16
N PRO A 156 -0.06 8.17 21.46
CA PRO A 156 -0.14 7.04 22.38
C PRO A 156 -1.56 6.42 22.43
N TYR A 157 -1.58 5.11 22.62
CA TYR A 157 -2.81 4.40 22.92
C TYR A 157 -3.43 4.98 24.22
N ASP A 158 -4.77 5.22 24.27
CA ASP A 158 -5.82 4.88 23.30
C ASP A 158 -6.38 6.12 22.58
N MET A 159 -5.66 7.22 22.57
CA MET A 159 -6.17 8.52 22.12
C MET A 159 -6.71 8.48 20.67
N PRO A 160 -5.97 8.05 19.64
CA PRO A 160 -6.51 8.01 18.29
C PRO A 160 -7.56 6.92 18.12
N GLU A 161 -7.39 5.78 18.77
CA GLU A 161 -8.34 4.68 18.72
C GLU A 161 -9.72 5.09 19.26
N HIS A 162 -9.74 5.77 20.40
CA HIS A 162 -10.97 6.27 21.03
C HIS A 162 -11.67 7.29 20.13
N MET A 163 -10.93 8.24 19.59
CA MET A 163 -11.50 9.30 18.73
C MET A 163 -12.06 8.74 17.42
N MET A 164 -11.36 7.82 16.77
CA MET A 164 -11.82 7.17 15.54
C MET A 164 -13.01 6.25 15.80
N GLY A 165 -13.00 5.55 16.92
CA GLY A 165 -14.05 4.62 17.32
C GLY A 165 -15.35 5.27 17.78
N ALA A 166 -15.32 6.56 18.15
CA ALA A 166 -16.52 7.30 18.59
C ALA A 166 -17.55 7.46 17.45
N ASP A 167 -17.12 7.71 16.24
CA ASP A 167 -17.95 7.71 15.03
C ASP A 167 -17.11 7.26 13.82
N PRO A 168 -16.91 5.94 13.66
CA PRO A 168 -16.00 5.41 12.64
C PRO A 168 -16.48 5.68 11.22
N ASP A 169 -17.77 5.75 10.97
CA ASP A 169 -18.32 6.04 9.65
C ASP A 169 -18.04 7.49 9.24
N TRP A 170 -18.32 8.41 10.13
CA TRP A 170 -18.02 9.82 9.90
C TRP A 170 -16.51 10.04 9.68
N PHE A 171 -15.69 9.42 10.52
CA PHE A 171 -14.24 9.58 10.45
C PHE A 171 -13.67 9.08 9.12
N ILE A 172 -14.02 7.86 8.71
CA ILE A 172 -13.52 7.30 7.44
C ILE A 172 -14.02 8.10 6.24
N GLU A 173 -15.27 8.55 6.22
CA GLU A 173 -15.81 9.41 5.17
C GLU A 173 -15.04 10.73 5.06
N LYS A 174 -14.82 11.40 6.17
CA LYS A 174 -14.04 12.66 6.19
C LYS A 174 -12.60 12.46 5.77
N LYS A 175 -11.99 11.35 6.18
CA LYS A 175 -10.63 10.99 5.77
C LYS A 175 -10.53 10.71 4.26
N LEU A 176 -11.51 10.04 3.67
CA LEU A 176 -11.50 9.67 2.25
C LEU A 176 -11.94 10.82 1.33
N ALA A 177 -12.84 11.68 1.77
CA ALA A 177 -13.39 12.80 0.99
C ALA A 177 -12.41 13.98 0.88
N LYS A 178 -11.15 13.73 0.48
CA LYS A 178 -10.10 14.77 0.41
C LYS A 178 -10.20 15.68 -0.81
N THR A 179 -11.01 15.34 -1.80
CA THR A 179 -11.18 16.11 -3.03
C THR A 179 -12.58 16.73 -3.14
N LYS A 180 -12.76 17.66 -4.07
CA LYS A 180 -14.09 18.22 -4.38
C LYS A 180 -15.09 17.18 -4.87
N GLN A 181 -14.62 16.04 -5.38
CA GLN A 181 -15.47 14.93 -5.82
C GLN A 181 -16.02 14.10 -4.64
N GLY A 182 -15.54 14.36 -3.42
CA GLY A 182 -15.95 13.64 -2.22
C GLY A 182 -15.68 12.15 -2.34
N LEU A 183 -16.72 11.33 -2.22
CA LEU A 183 -16.66 9.86 -2.28
C LEU A 183 -17.19 9.28 -3.60
N SER A 184 -17.56 10.12 -4.58
CA SER A 184 -18.32 9.71 -5.76
C SER A 184 -17.58 8.76 -6.71
N PHE A 185 -16.25 8.75 -6.66
CA PHE A 185 -15.44 7.86 -7.48
C PHE A 185 -15.26 6.45 -6.88
N PHE A 186 -15.57 6.26 -5.60
CA PHE A 186 -15.53 4.93 -4.99
C PHE A 186 -16.71 4.07 -5.48
N ASP A 187 -16.43 2.81 -5.72
CA ASP A 187 -17.50 1.81 -5.85
C ASP A 187 -18.29 1.71 -4.54
N LYS A 188 -19.63 1.63 -4.63
CA LYS A 188 -20.51 1.66 -3.46
C LYS A 188 -20.30 0.47 -2.53
N ASP A 189 -20.11 -0.72 -3.10
CA ASP A 189 -19.94 -1.95 -2.33
C ASP A 189 -18.54 -1.99 -1.71
N ALA A 190 -17.52 -1.53 -2.43
CA ALA A 190 -16.17 -1.37 -1.90
C ALA A 190 -16.13 -0.36 -0.74
N LEU A 191 -16.78 0.79 -0.88
CA LEU A 191 -16.86 1.79 0.20
C LEU A 191 -17.62 1.25 1.42
N ALA A 192 -18.71 0.51 1.22
CA ALA A 192 -19.45 -0.13 2.30
C ALA A 192 -18.56 -1.15 3.05
N GLU A 193 -17.73 -1.91 2.32
CA GLU A 193 -16.79 -2.86 2.91
C GLU A 193 -15.68 -2.15 3.71
N TYR A 194 -15.12 -1.07 3.18
CA TYR A 194 -14.12 -0.27 3.93
C TYR A 194 -14.69 0.24 5.25
N LYS A 195 -15.94 0.73 5.25
CA LYS A 195 -16.64 1.15 6.48
C LYS A 195 -16.87 -0.03 7.42
N ARG A 196 -17.35 -1.18 6.90
CA ARG A 196 -17.55 -2.39 7.71
C ARG A 196 -16.27 -2.77 8.44
N CYS A 197 -15.16 -2.82 7.74
CA CYS A 197 -13.85 -3.15 8.31
C CYS A 197 -13.40 -2.10 9.34
N PHE A 198 -13.61 -0.84 9.04
CA PHE A 198 -13.19 0.27 9.92
C PHE A 198 -14.01 0.37 11.21
N ARG A 199 -15.26 -0.12 11.23
CA ARG A 199 -16.07 -0.21 12.46
C ARG A 199 -15.51 -1.21 13.49
N ASN A 200 -14.61 -2.10 13.08
CA ASN A 200 -13.96 -3.03 13.99
C ASN A 200 -12.85 -2.32 14.79
N PRO A 201 -12.95 -2.23 16.14
CA PRO A 201 -11.94 -1.57 16.96
C PRO A 201 -10.53 -2.15 16.79
N ALA A 202 -10.42 -3.46 16.54
CA ALA A 202 -9.14 -4.10 16.29
C ALA A 202 -8.50 -3.64 14.97
N THR A 203 -9.30 -3.29 13.94
CA THR A 203 -8.82 -2.69 12.70
C THR A 203 -8.31 -1.28 12.95
N ILE A 204 -9.04 -0.47 13.71
CA ILE A 204 -8.62 0.89 14.08
C ILE A 204 -7.29 0.84 14.84
N HIS A 205 -7.17 -0.05 15.84
CA HIS A 205 -5.93 -0.24 16.59
C HIS A 205 -4.77 -0.68 15.69
N ALA A 206 -5.00 -1.68 14.82
CA ALA A 206 -3.99 -2.15 13.88
C ALA A 206 -3.50 -1.05 12.91
N ILE A 207 -4.40 -0.16 12.47
CA ILE A 207 -4.02 1.02 11.69
C ILE A 207 -3.09 1.93 12.50
N CYS A 208 -3.39 2.20 13.76
CA CYS A 208 -2.51 3.01 14.61
C CYS A 208 -1.15 2.32 14.82
N GLU A 209 -1.13 1.02 15.05
CA GLU A 209 0.10 0.24 15.17
C GLU A 209 0.98 0.29 13.92
N ASP A 210 0.38 0.20 12.72
CA ASP A 210 1.07 0.37 11.44
C ASP A 210 1.74 1.76 11.32
N TYR A 211 1.05 2.83 11.73
CA TYR A 211 1.63 4.17 11.72
C TYR A 211 2.70 4.37 12.81
N ARG A 212 2.52 3.78 14.00
CA ARG A 212 3.53 3.81 15.08
C ARG A 212 4.80 3.07 14.66
N ALA A 213 4.67 1.88 14.07
CA ALA A 213 5.79 1.15 13.50
C ALA A 213 6.52 1.98 12.44
N ALA A 214 5.75 2.63 11.56
CA ALA A 214 6.26 3.48 10.50
C ALA A 214 7.08 4.68 11.03
N ALA A 215 6.63 5.32 12.11
CA ALA A 215 7.35 6.44 12.74
C ALA A 215 8.49 6.00 13.66
N GLY A 216 8.60 4.71 13.95
CA GLY A 216 9.60 4.13 14.86
C GLY A 216 10.56 3.17 14.16
N ILE A 217 10.25 1.87 14.26
CA ILE A 217 11.14 0.79 13.80
C ILE A 217 11.42 0.83 12.30
N ASP A 218 10.43 1.19 11.46
CA ASP A 218 10.63 1.26 10.02
C ASP A 218 11.57 2.40 9.61
N LEU A 219 11.52 3.55 10.30
CA LEU A 219 12.51 4.62 10.07
C LEU A 219 13.92 4.16 10.40
N GLN A 220 14.10 3.37 11.47
CA GLN A 220 15.41 2.81 11.81
C GLN A 220 15.89 1.84 10.73
N HIS A 221 15.00 1.03 10.16
CA HIS A 221 15.33 0.16 9.05
C HIS A 221 15.76 0.97 7.81
N ASP A 222 14.99 1.99 7.45
CA ASP A 222 15.27 2.83 6.30
C ASP A 222 16.59 3.62 6.47
N GLU A 223 16.84 4.15 7.65
CA GLU A 223 18.09 4.85 7.94
C GLU A 223 19.30 3.93 7.83
N LYS A 224 19.18 2.68 8.32
CA LYS A 224 20.25 1.67 8.19
C LYS A 224 20.52 1.33 6.73
N ASP A 225 19.46 1.18 5.90
CA ASP A 225 19.61 0.90 4.49
C ASP A 225 20.22 2.08 3.72
N MET A 226 19.80 3.31 4.03
CA MET A 226 20.39 4.51 3.45
C MET A 226 21.89 4.64 3.77
N LYS A 227 22.29 4.41 5.04
CA LYS A 227 23.71 4.40 5.44
C LYS A 227 24.52 3.31 4.73
N ALA A 228 23.90 2.17 4.43
CA ALA A 228 24.51 1.07 3.71
C ALA A 228 24.46 1.23 2.17
N GLY A 229 23.84 2.29 1.65
CA GLY A 229 23.66 2.53 0.22
C GLY A 229 22.76 1.52 -0.48
N ARG A 230 21.89 0.81 0.27
CA ARG A 230 20.97 -0.17 -0.29
C ARG A 230 19.84 0.50 -1.06
N LYS A 231 19.55 0.01 -2.25
CA LYS A 231 18.49 0.50 -3.14
C LYS A 231 17.69 -0.65 -3.71
N ILE A 232 16.47 -0.36 -4.18
CA ILE A 232 15.72 -1.30 -5.01
C ILE A 232 16.51 -1.50 -6.32
N GLU A 233 16.78 -2.75 -6.67
CA GLU A 233 17.57 -3.11 -7.87
C GLU A 233 16.70 -3.56 -9.04
N CYS A 234 15.55 -4.20 -8.78
CA CYS A 234 14.63 -4.59 -9.84
C CYS A 234 14.07 -3.37 -10.58
N PRO A 235 13.58 -3.54 -11.83
CA PRO A 235 12.90 -2.46 -12.54
C PRO A 235 11.73 -1.88 -11.76
N VAL A 236 11.67 -0.55 -11.62
CA VAL A 236 10.65 0.19 -10.88
C VAL A 236 9.85 1.09 -11.81
N LEU A 237 8.53 1.00 -11.71
CA LEU A 237 7.59 2.00 -12.23
C LEU A 237 7.08 2.85 -11.07
N LEU A 238 7.15 4.16 -11.22
CA LEU A 238 6.58 5.14 -10.29
C LEU A 238 5.34 5.77 -10.88
N LEU A 239 4.20 5.66 -10.21
CA LEU A 239 2.95 6.33 -10.59
C LEU A 239 2.48 7.21 -9.43
N TRP A 240 1.99 8.42 -9.73
CA TRP A 240 1.40 9.28 -8.70
C TRP A 240 0.26 10.13 -9.25
N GLY A 241 -0.63 10.57 -8.37
CA GLY A 241 -1.69 11.50 -8.71
C GLY A 241 -1.17 12.92 -8.89
N ALA A 242 -1.36 13.51 -10.07
CA ALA A 242 -0.92 14.87 -10.38
C ALA A 242 -1.53 15.93 -9.45
N THR A 243 -2.74 15.66 -8.95
CA THR A 243 -3.47 16.57 -8.07
C THR A 243 -3.47 16.13 -6.60
N GLY A 244 -2.83 14.99 -6.29
CA GLY A 244 -2.67 14.45 -4.95
C GLY A 244 -1.53 15.09 -4.16
N GLY A 245 -1.37 14.65 -2.90
CA GLY A 245 -0.33 15.15 -2.00
C GLY A 245 1.08 14.86 -2.50
N VAL A 246 1.29 13.69 -3.10
CA VAL A 246 2.59 13.28 -3.64
C VAL A 246 2.99 14.15 -4.83
N GLY A 247 2.06 14.44 -5.74
CA GLY A 247 2.35 15.27 -6.91
C GLY A 247 2.55 16.76 -6.60
N ARG A 248 1.92 17.28 -5.54
CA ARG A 248 1.88 18.72 -5.25
C ARG A 248 2.86 19.18 -4.16
N ASN A 249 3.19 18.31 -3.21
CA ASN A 249 3.84 18.73 -1.96
C ASN A 249 5.35 18.49 -1.94
N HIS A 250 5.94 18.02 -3.04
CA HIS A 250 7.36 17.68 -3.08
C HIS A 250 8.11 18.45 -4.15
N ASN A 251 9.20 19.09 -3.73
CA ASN A 251 10.22 19.70 -4.59
C ASN A 251 11.59 19.31 -4.02
N PRO A 252 12.40 18.48 -4.72
CA PRO A 252 12.15 17.95 -6.07
C PRO A 252 10.95 16.99 -6.13
N GLY A 253 10.45 16.72 -7.33
CA GLY A 253 9.28 15.84 -7.55
C GLY A 253 9.57 14.36 -7.24
N PRO A 254 8.52 13.51 -7.20
CA PRO A 254 8.64 12.11 -6.77
C PRO A 254 9.72 11.30 -7.49
N ALA A 255 9.81 11.43 -8.80
CA ALA A 255 10.78 10.70 -9.61
C ALA A 255 12.23 11.01 -9.21
N GLU A 256 12.52 12.26 -8.89
CA GLU A 256 13.88 12.67 -8.47
C GLU A 256 14.20 12.16 -7.07
N ILE A 257 13.22 12.24 -6.15
CA ILE A 257 13.37 11.72 -4.79
C ILE A 257 13.70 10.23 -4.80
N TRP A 258 13.00 9.44 -5.64
CA TRP A 258 13.19 7.99 -5.71
C TRP A 258 14.56 7.55 -6.23
N LYS A 259 15.33 8.38 -6.95
CA LYS A 259 16.70 8.06 -7.39
C LYS A 259 17.66 7.74 -6.24
N ALA A 260 17.40 8.26 -5.05
CA ALA A 260 18.17 7.91 -3.86
C ALA A 260 17.85 6.50 -3.33
N TYR A 261 16.68 5.92 -3.66
CA TYR A 261 16.13 4.68 -3.10
C TYR A 261 15.97 3.53 -4.10
N ALA A 262 16.06 3.81 -5.39
CA ALA A 262 15.97 2.81 -6.45
C ALA A 262 17.04 3.09 -7.53
N SER A 263 17.74 2.03 -7.96
CA SER A 263 18.80 2.12 -8.96
C SER A 263 18.31 1.95 -10.39
N ASN A 264 17.12 1.39 -10.59
CA ASN A 264 16.57 1.03 -11.88
C ASN A 264 15.13 1.52 -12.07
N ILE A 265 14.93 2.84 -12.15
CA ILE A 265 13.63 3.45 -12.44
C ILE A 265 13.44 3.46 -13.96
N VAL A 266 12.56 2.60 -14.46
CA VAL A 266 12.29 2.42 -15.90
C VAL A 266 11.08 3.21 -16.40
N GLY A 267 10.26 3.75 -15.49
CA GLY A 267 9.12 4.60 -15.80
C GLY A 267 8.72 5.46 -14.60
N ALA A 268 8.26 6.67 -14.89
CA ALA A 268 7.77 7.60 -13.87
C ALA A 268 6.70 8.52 -14.49
N GLN A 269 5.47 8.47 -13.98
CA GLN A 269 4.34 9.15 -14.60
C GLN A 269 3.36 9.71 -13.57
N ALA A 270 2.93 10.96 -13.77
CA ALA A 270 1.78 11.53 -13.09
C ALA A 270 0.48 11.14 -13.81
N LEU A 271 -0.52 10.66 -13.08
CA LEU A 271 -1.85 10.37 -13.59
C LEU A 271 -2.83 11.50 -13.28
N PRO A 272 -3.91 11.72 -14.08
CA PRO A 272 -4.84 12.83 -13.93
C PRO A 272 -5.84 12.61 -12.78
N CYS A 273 -5.35 12.34 -11.57
CA CYS A 273 -6.14 12.02 -10.39
C CYS A 273 -5.50 12.56 -9.10
N GLY A 274 -6.17 12.31 -7.97
CA GLY A 274 -5.65 12.51 -6.63
C GLY A 274 -4.86 11.31 -6.12
N HIS A 275 -5.07 10.96 -4.84
CA HIS A 275 -4.32 9.91 -4.16
C HIS A 275 -4.75 8.47 -4.53
N TYR A 276 -5.99 8.29 -4.92
CA TYR A 276 -6.60 6.95 -5.04
C TYR A 276 -6.58 6.46 -6.50
N LEU A 277 -5.38 6.22 -7.04
CA LEU A 277 -5.14 5.95 -8.47
C LEU A 277 -6.05 4.87 -9.06
N SER A 278 -6.18 3.74 -8.37
CA SER A 278 -7.00 2.60 -8.81
C SER A 278 -8.50 2.88 -8.80
N GLU A 279 -8.93 3.89 -8.03
CA GLU A 279 -10.33 4.28 -7.91
C GLU A 279 -10.68 5.50 -8.76
N GLU A 280 -9.81 6.52 -8.78
CA GLU A 280 -10.02 7.80 -9.48
C GLU A 280 -9.65 7.73 -10.98
N ALA A 281 -8.58 6.98 -11.33
CA ALA A 281 -8.05 6.84 -12.69
C ALA A 281 -7.76 5.37 -13.04
N PRO A 282 -8.79 4.47 -12.97
CA PRO A 282 -8.57 3.04 -13.14
C PRO A 282 -8.09 2.66 -14.54
N THR A 283 -8.51 3.38 -15.57
CA THR A 283 -8.13 3.14 -16.96
C THR A 283 -6.64 3.39 -17.17
N GLU A 284 -6.16 4.57 -16.75
CA GLU A 284 -4.77 4.98 -16.87
C GLU A 284 -3.87 4.12 -15.99
N THR A 285 -4.30 3.84 -14.77
CA THR A 285 -3.58 2.94 -13.83
C THR A 285 -3.43 1.55 -14.43
N THR A 286 -4.51 0.98 -14.97
CA THR A 286 -4.48 -0.34 -15.60
C THR A 286 -3.57 -0.36 -16.83
N ALA A 287 -3.62 0.66 -17.68
CA ALA A 287 -2.80 0.76 -18.87
C ALA A 287 -1.31 0.78 -18.53
N ALA A 288 -0.92 1.65 -17.57
CA ALA A 288 0.47 1.78 -17.12
C ALA A 288 1.01 0.48 -16.49
N LEU A 289 0.22 -0.16 -15.62
CA LEU A 289 0.62 -1.43 -14.98
C LEU A 289 0.74 -2.56 -16.01
N ARG A 290 -0.23 -2.68 -16.93
CA ARG A 290 -0.21 -3.70 -17.98
C ARG A 290 1.00 -3.55 -18.90
N GLU A 291 1.29 -2.34 -19.35
CA GLU A 291 2.46 -2.07 -20.20
C GLU A 291 3.75 -2.42 -19.46
N PHE A 292 3.91 -1.94 -18.23
CA PHE A 292 5.11 -2.18 -17.43
C PHE A 292 5.36 -3.66 -17.16
N PHE A 293 4.36 -4.44 -16.80
CA PHE A 293 4.53 -5.86 -16.49
C PHE A 293 4.59 -6.76 -17.73
N ALA A 294 4.06 -6.34 -18.89
CA ALA A 294 4.14 -7.09 -20.14
C ALA A 294 5.55 -7.07 -20.77
N THR A 295 6.36 -6.07 -20.48
CA THR A 295 7.74 -5.93 -21.03
C THR A 295 8.78 -6.83 -20.34
N ALA A 296 8.34 -7.84 -19.60
CA ALA A 296 9.21 -8.76 -18.85
C ALA A 296 9.56 -10.06 -19.60
N GLU A 297 9.24 -10.13 -20.91
CA GLU A 297 9.61 -11.24 -21.79
C GLU A 297 11.04 -11.08 -22.32
#